data_5f5baaf5ceaf304f6661232e152ca99c
#
_entry.id   5f5baaf5ceaf304f6661232e152ca99c
#
_cell.length_a   1.000
_cell.length_b   1.000
_cell.length_c   1.000
_cell.angle_alpha   90.00
_cell.angle_beta   90.00
_cell.angle_gamma   90.00
#
_symmetry.space_group_name_H-M   'P 1'
#
loop_
_entity.id
_entity.type
_entity.pdbx_description
1 polymer ?
#
loop_
_entity_poly.entity_id
_entity_poly.type
_entity_poly.pdbx_seq_one_letter_code
_entity_poly.pdbx_strand_id
1 'polypeptide(L)'
;MSDNIIGKPQRRIDGGQKVSGQARYAADHPMDKMLYAYGVYSTIANGRVVAINDQQAKAMPGVVDIFHHGNFPTLHRTPNTKLSFAKMLSASKADEHRLPFEDDKVYYPGQFVALVVAESFEQARAAAHRVTVDYDERPAVKDLQEGLRVNGTRDGGAGHNRGNPDSAFQSAKVLRLRKHSGSGQPPQPAGQRV
;
A
#
# COMPACT_ATOMS: atom_id res chain seq x y z
N MET A 1 41.39 12.25 7.64
CA MET A 1 40.70 12.29 8.94
C MET A 1 39.23 12.05 8.67
N SER A 2 38.67 10.91 9.05
CA SER A 2 37.23 10.65 8.91
C SER A 2 36.52 11.45 10.00
N ASP A 3 35.82 12.52 9.62
CA ASP A 3 34.95 13.21 10.55
C ASP A 3 33.85 12.25 10.98
N ASN A 4 33.91 11.83 12.24
CA ASN A 4 32.89 10.97 12.83
C ASN A 4 31.59 11.78 12.95
N ILE A 5 30.64 11.52 12.06
CA ILE A 5 29.35 12.21 11.98
C ILE A 5 28.36 11.70 13.05
N ILE A 6 28.60 10.48 13.55
CA ILE A 6 27.71 9.84 14.53
C ILE A 6 27.76 10.61 15.86
N GLY A 7 26.59 10.98 16.38
CA GLY A 7 26.45 11.69 17.66
C GLY A 7 26.72 13.21 17.61
N LYS A 8 27.01 13.78 16.44
CA LYS A 8 27.14 15.24 16.27
C LYS A 8 25.88 15.83 15.62
N PRO A 9 25.44 17.01 16.07
CA PRO A 9 24.33 17.70 15.43
C PRO A 9 24.73 18.09 14.01
N GLN A 10 23.97 17.61 13.02
CA GLN A 10 24.17 17.93 11.61
C GLN A 10 23.01 18.80 11.11
N ARG A 11 23.35 19.83 10.35
CA ARG A 11 22.32 20.63 9.65
C ARG A 11 21.74 19.82 8.49
N ARG A 12 20.43 19.88 8.32
CA ARG A 12 19.79 19.34 7.12
C ARG A 12 20.31 20.09 5.89
N ILE A 13 20.70 19.34 4.86
CA ILE A 13 21.21 19.87 3.59
C ILE A 13 20.15 20.78 2.93
N ASP A 14 18.89 20.37 2.99
CA ASP A 14 17.73 21.07 2.42
C ASP A 14 17.07 22.08 3.38
N GLY A 15 17.61 22.23 4.59
CA GLY A 15 17.00 23.07 5.64
C GLY A 15 16.87 24.54 5.26
N GLY A 16 17.91 25.11 4.64
CA GLY A 16 17.89 26.50 4.19
C GLY A 16 16.81 26.77 3.13
N GLN A 17 16.67 25.89 2.17
CA GLN A 17 15.66 26.01 1.12
C GLN A 17 14.24 25.87 1.69
N LYS A 18 14.04 24.99 2.66
CA LYS A 18 12.70 24.79 3.28
C LYS A 18 12.25 25.98 4.11
N VAL A 19 13.11 26.55 4.95
CA VAL A 19 12.74 27.70 5.78
C VAL A 19 12.62 29.00 4.98
N SER A 20 13.28 29.11 3.84
CA SER A 20 13.17 30.28 2.94
C SER A 20 12.04 30.17 1.92
N GLY A 21 11.32 29.02 1.87
CA GLY A 21 10.29 28.76 0.86
C GLY A 21 10.82 28.49 -0.56
N GLN A 22 12.12 28.26 -0.70
CA GLN A 22 12.76 27.97 -1.99
C GLN A 22 12.75 26.48 -2.38
N ALA A 23 12.43 25.59 -1.42
CA ALA A 23 12.30 24.18 -1.70
C ALA A 23 11.09 23.94 -2.62
N ARG A 24 11.32 23.28 -3.74
CA ARG A 24 10.27 22.90 -4.69
C ARG A 24 9.87 21.45 -4.51
N TYR A 25 8.58 21.21 -4.47
CA TYR A 25 7.95 19.89 -4.43
C TYR A 25 7.29 19.56 -5.77
N ALA A 26 6.80 18.35 -5.95
CA ALA A 26 6.21 17.93 -7.22
C ALA A 26 5.07 18.86 -7.69
N ALA A 27 4.25 19.35 -6.76
CA ALA A 27 3.16 20.28 -7.08
C ALA A 27 3.64 21.70 -7.48
N ASP A 28 4.90 22.05 -7.23
CA ASP A 28 5.45 23.38 -7.54
C ASP A 28 6.07 23.45 -8.97
N HIS A 29 5.81 22.42 -9.78
CA HIS A 29 6.24 22.35 -11.17
C HIS A 29 5.04 22.43 -12.11
N PRO A 30 4.46 23.64 -12.33
CA PRO A 30 3.32 23.79 -13.26
C PRO A 30 3.77 23.47 -14.69
N MET A 31 2.90 22.79 -15.42
CA MET A 31 3.07 22.51 -16.85
C MET A 31 1.89 23.07 -17.61
N ASP A 32 2.13 23.50 -18.84
CA ASP A 32 1.03 23.95 -19.70
C ASP A 32 0.02 22.83 -19.93
N LYS A 33 -1.27 23.17 -19.81
CA LYS A 33 -2.39 22.22 -19.97
C LYS A 33 -2.33 21.02 -19.01
N MET A 34 -1.73 21.20 -17.83
CA MET A 34 -1.71 20.18 -16.79
C MET A 34 -3.15 19.87 -16.36
N LEU A 35 -3.47 18.58 -16.26
CA LEU A 35 -4.73 18.09 -15.71
C LEU A 35 -4.53 17.70 -14.26
N TYR A 36 -5.62 17.77 -13.51
CA TYR A 36 -5.67 17.41 -12.10
C TYR A 36 -6.53 16.17 -11.91
N ALA A 37 -6.08 15.29 -11.02
CA ALA A 37 -6.81 14.07 -10.73
C ALA A 37 -7.23 14.03 -9.26
N TYR A 38 -8.43 13.52 -9.00
CA TYR A 38 -8.94 13.26 -7.66
C TYR A 38 -9.54 11.87 -7.54
N GLY A 39 -9.15 11.14 -6.49
CA GLY A 39 -9.57 9.76 -6.27
C GLY A 39 -10.95 9.65 -5.67
N VAL A 40 -11.72 8.68 -6.13
CA VAL A 40 -12.94 8.18 -5.46
C VAL A 40 -12.53 6.96 -4.65
N TYR A 41 -12.87 6.98 -3.38
CA TYR A 41 -12.43 5.99 -2.41
C TYR A 41 -13.57 5.06 -2.01
N SER A 42 -13.23 3.80 -1.77
CA SER A 42 -14.18 2.82 -1.25
C SER A 42 -14.66 3.20 0.16
N THR A 43 -15.95 3.04 0.38
CA THR A 43 -16.61 3.18 1.69
C THR A 43 -16.76 1.86 2.44
N ILE A 44 -16.54 0.72 1.76
CA ILE A 44 -16.63 -0.61 2.34
C ILE A 44 -15.23 -1.19 2.62
N ALA A 45 -15.18 -2.15 3.54
CA ALA A 45 -13.94 -2.79 3.96
C ALA A 45 -13.61 -4.07 3.17
N ASN A 46 -14.60 -4.72 2.60
CA ASN A 46 -14.45 -5.94 1.81
C ASN A 46 -15.66 -6.12 0.89
N GLY A 47 -15.42 -6.51 -0.36
CA GLY A 47 -16.48 -6.76 -1.30
C GLY A 47 -16.08 -6.55 -2.75
N ARG A 48 -17.05 -6.13 -3.56
CA ARG A 48 -16.85 -5.82 -4.98
C ARG A 48 -17.62 -4.57 -5.37
N VAL A 49 -17.10 -3.86 -6.34
CA VAL A 49 -17.80 -2.79 -7.05
C VAL A 49 -18.76 -3.44 -8.03
N VAL A 50 -20.07 -3.16 -7.87
CA VAL A 50 -21.11 -3.65 -8.77
C VAL A 50 -21.36 -2.68 -9.91
N ALA A 51 -21.45 -1.37 -9.57
CA ALA A 51 -21.66 -0.31 -10.54
C ALA A 51 -20.98 0.98 -10.10
N ILE A 52 -20.57 1.77 -11.07
CA ILE A 52 -20.05 3.12 -10.87
C ILE A 52 -20.94 4.08 -11.68
N ASN A 53 -21.64 4.95 -10.98
CA ASN A 53 -22.54 5.93 -11.57
C ASN A 53 -21.79 7.26 -11.69
N ASP A 54 -21.20 7.49 -12.84
CA ASP A 54 -20.31 8.63 -13.12
C ASP A 54 -20.93 9.68 -14.07
N GLN A 55 -22.15 9.46 -14.57
CA GLN A 55 -22.79 10.34 -15.58
C GLN A 55 -22.92 11.79 -15.11
N GLN A 56 -23.33 12.00 -13.85
CA GLN A 56 -23.46 13.35 -13.31
C GLN A 56 -22.10 14.04 -13.19
N ALA A 57 -21.08 13.30 -12.81
CA ALA A 57 -19.72 13.82 -12.70
C ALA A 57 -19.13 14.15 -14.08
N LYS A 58 -19.33 13.29 -15.07
CA LYS A 58 -18.90 13.52 -16.47
C LYS A 58 -19.56 14.75 -17.11
N ALA A 59 -20.78 15.07 -16.71
CA ALA A 59 -21.50 16.25 -17.22
C ALA A 59 -21.03 17.58 -16.60
N MET A 60 -20.16 17.56 -15.60
CA MET A 60 -19.65 18.77 -14.95
C MET A 60 -18.63 19.51 -15.84
N PRO A 61 -18.64 20.84 -15.85
CA PRO A 61 -17.68 21.62 -16.62
C PRO A 61 -16.23 21.33 -16.20
N GLY A 62 -15.35 21.18 -17.18
CA GLY A 62 -13.92 20.96 -16.97
C GLY A 62 -13.54 19.53 -16.62
N VAL A 63 -14.49 18.60 -16.49
CA VAL A 63 -14.18 17.18 -16.34
C VAL A 63 -13.76 16.61 -17.69
N VAL A 64 -12.60 15.98 -17.73
CA VAL A 64 -12.00 15.42 -18.93
C VAL A 64 -12.32 13.95 -19.08
N ASP A 65 -12.13 13.17 -17.99
CA ASP A 65 -12.45 11.74 -17.99
C ASP A 65 -12.58 11.19 -16.56
N ILE A 66 -13.18 10.00 -16.45
CA ILE A 66 -13.29 9.26 -15.19
C ILE A 66 -12.88 7.82 -15.45
N PHE A 67 -11.80 7.42 -14.80
CA PHE A 67 -11.22 6.08 -14.91
C PHE A 67 -11.64 5.18 -13.76
N HIS A 68 -11.90 3.92 -14.07
CA HIS A 68 -12.20 2.85 -13.11
C HIS A 68 -11.88 1.48 -13.74
N HIS A 69 -12.03 0.40 -12.99
CA HIS A 69 -11.68 -0.96 -13.45
C HIS A 69 -12.32 -1.37 -14.79
N GLY A 70 -13.48 -0.79 -15.16
CA GLY A 70 -14.17 -1.13 -16.41
C GLY A 70 -13.66 -0.41 -17.66
N ASN A 71 -12.93 0.70 -17.52
CA ASN A 71 -12.44 1.50 -18.65
C ASN A 71 -10.96 1.88 -18.56
N PHE A 72 -10.28 1.54 -17.47
CA PHE A 72 -8.85 1.83 -17.32
C PHE A 72 -8.03 0.89 -18.22
N PRO A 73 -7.02 1.41 -18.92
CA PRO A 73 -6.15 0.57 -19.74
C PRO A 73 -5.42 -0.46 -18.88
N THR A 74 -5.30 -1.68 -19.41
CA THR A 74 -4.59 -2.75 -18.72
C THR A 74 -3.14 -2.35 -18.41
N LEU A 75 -2.80 -2.25 -17.13
CA LEU A 75 -1.44 -2.01 -16.71
C LEU A 75 -0.63 -3.30 -16.86
N HIS A 76 0.47 -3.21 -17.60
CA HIS A 76 1.36 -4.35 -17.74
C HIS A 76 2.26 -4.45 -16.50
N ARG A 77 2.16 -5.58 -15.82
CA ARG A 77 3.17 -5.96 -14.82
C ARG A 77 4.49 -6.24 -15.53
N THR A 78 5.58 -5.85 -14.94
CA THR A 78 6.90 -6.26 -15.44
C THR A 78 6.93 -7.79 -15.53
N PRO A 79 7.09 -8.38 -16.69
CA PRO A 79 7.09 -9.83 -16.81
C PRO A 79 8.18 -10.38 -15.90
N ASN A 80 7.85 -11.43 -15.14
CA ASN A 80 8.80 -12.23 -14.38
C ASN A 80 9.81 -12.84 -15.37
N THR A 81 10.78 -12.04 -15.82
CA THR A 81 11.82 -12.50 -16.71
C THR A 81 12.64 -13.53 -15.96
N LYS A 82 12.77 -14.73 -16.55
CA LYS A 82 13.53 -15.86 -16.01
C LYS A 82 15.05 -15.59 -15.90
N LEU A 83 15.49 -14.37 -16.07
CA LEU A 83 16.88 -13.98 -15.89
C LEU A 83 17.20 -13.99 -14.39
N SER A 84 18.20 -14.76 -13.99
CA SER A 84 18.62 -14.92 -12.59
C SER A 84 18.92 -13.58 -11.89
N PHE A 85 19.36 -12.57 -12.61
CA PHE A 85 19.62 -11.23 -12.11
C PHE A 85 18.32 -10.45 -11.87
N ALA A 86 17.34 -10.57 -12.74
CA ALA A 86 16.02 -9.98 -12.55
C ALA A 86 15.27 -10.65 -11.39
N LYS A 87 15.49 -11.94 -11.13
CA LYS A 87 14.95 -12.66 -9.97
C LYS A 87 15.55 -12.17 -8.66
N MET A 88 16.81 -11.75 -8.66
CA MET A 88 17.47 -11.14 -7.50
C MET A 88 16.96 -9.71 -7.24
N LEU A 89 16.65 -8.93 -8.30
CA LEU A 89 16.04 -7.61 -8.18
C LEU A 89 14.52 -7.68 -7.95
N SER A 90 13.81 -8.65 -8.52
CA SER A 90 12.36 -8.85 -8.30
C SER A 90 12.03 -9.52 -6.96
N ALA A 91 13.03 -10.06 -6.28
CA ALA A 91 12.93 -10.41 -4.86
C ALA A 91 12.88 -9.15 -3.97
N SER A 92 13.06 -7.96 -4.53
CA SER A 92 12.72 -6.72 -3.82
C SER A 92 11.19 -6.71 -3.64
N LYS A 93 10.74 -6.65 -2.39
CA LYS A 93 9.34 -6.51 -1.98
C LYS A 93 8.69 -5.19 -2.44
N ALA A 94 9.25 -4.54 -3.44
CA ALA A 94 8.82 -3.27 -4.00
C ALA A 94 7.82 -3.43 -5.15
N ASP A 95 7.54 -4.67 -5.57
CA ASP A 95 6.54 -4.91 -6.61
C ASP A 95 5.14 -4.85 -5.97
N GLU A 96 4.34 -3.92 -6.43
CA GLU A 96 2.94 -3.78 -6.02
C GLU A 96 2.21 -5.07 -6.38
N HIS A 97 1.76 -5.81 -5.38
CA HIS A 97 1.02 -7.05 -5.61
C HIS A 97 -0.32 -6.82 -6.30
N ARG A 98 -0.78 -5.57 -6.31
CA ARG A 98 -2.08 -5.19 -6.83
C ARG A 98 -2.00 -3.83 -7.48
N LEU A 99 -2.29 -3.79 -8.78
CA LEU A 99 -2.34 -2.56 -9.53
C LEU A 99 -3.69 -1.85 -9.30
N PRO A 100 -3.71 -0.51 -9.28
CA PRO A 100 -4.95 0.25 -9.25
C PRO A 100 -5.87 -0.15 -10.42
N PHE A 101 -7.16 -0.30 -10.14
CA PHE A 101 -8.19 -0.63 -11.14
C PHE A 101 -7.99 -1.96 -11.89
N GLU A 102 -7.19 -2.89 -11.35
CA GLU A 102 -6.94 -4.20 -11.96
C GLU A 102 -8.21 -5.06 -12.01
N ASP A 103 -9.03 -4.98 -10.98
CA ASP A 103 -10.28 -5.71 -10.85
C ASP A 103 -11.35 -4.88 -10.07
N ASP A 104 -12.54 -5.48 -9.93
CA ASP A 104 -13.68 -4.92 -9.20
C ASP A 104 -13.62 -5.11 -7.68
N LYS A 105 -12.57 -5.75 -7.14
CA LYS A 105 -12.52 -6.13 -5.73
C LYS A 105 -12.08 -5.00 -4.83
N VAL A 106 -12.73 -4.94 -3.68
CA VAL A 106 -12.40 -4.03 -2.58
C VAL A 106 -11.89 -4.83 -1.40
N TYR A 107 -10.75 -4.43 -0.86
CA TYR A 107 -10.04 -5.15 0.20
C TYR A 107 -9.86 -4.35 1.48
N TYR A 108 -10.01 -3.03 1.40
CA TYR A 108 -9.91 -2.14 2.55
C TYR A 108 -10.68 -0.84 2.29
N PRO A 109 -11.17 -0.18 3.35
CA PRO A 109 -11.80 1.13 3.21
C PRO A 109 -10.77 2.16 2.77
N GLY A 110 -11.14 3.03 1.86
CA GLY A 110 -10.21 4.01 1.30
C GLY A 110 -9.39 3.51 0.10
N GLN A 111 -9.66 2.29 -0.41
CA GLN A 111 -9.09 1.83 -1.68
C GLN A 111 -9.61 2.69 -2.83
N PHE A 112 -8.74 3.04 -3.78
CA PHE A 112 -9.16 3.72 -5.01
C PHE A 112 -10.09 2.84 -5.84
N VAL A 113 -11.30 3.35 -6.14
CA VAL A 113 -12.27 2.66 -6.99
C VAL A 113 -12.53 3.40 -8.31
N ALA A 114 -12.33 4.72 -8.32
CA ALA A 114 -12.31 5.52 -9.53
C ALA A 114 -11.35 6.71 -9.40
N LEU A 115 -10.99 7.31 -10.53
CA LEU A 115 -10.14 8.49 -10.62
C LEU A 115 -10.79 9.50 -11.57
N VAL A 116 -11.12 10.67 -11.06
CA VAL A 116 -11.69 11.77 -11.85
C VAL A 116 -10.56 12.68 -12.29
N VAL A 117 -10.52 13.01 -13.58
CA VAL A 117 -9.54 13.91 -14.19
C VAL A 117 -10.25 15.15 -14.71
N ALA A 118 -9.76 16.33 -14.36
CA ALA A 118 -10.35 17.60 -14.74
C ALA A 118 -9.27 18.68 -15.00
N GLU A 119 -9.69 19.81 -15.54
CA GLU A 119 -8.82 20.96 -15.87
C GLU A 119 -8.30 21.68 -14.62
N SER A 120 -9.02 21.59 -13.48
CA SER A 120 -8.55 22.12 -12.21
C SER A 120 -8.77 21.11 -11.07
N PHE A 121 -8.03 21.28 -9.98
CA PHE A 121 -8.14 20.43 -8.80
C PHE A 121 -9.55 20.53 -8.17
N GLU A 122 -10.11 21.73 -8.10
CA GLU A 122 -11.43 21.97 -7.53
C GLU A 122 -12.53 21.28 -8.35
N GLN A 123 -12.43 21.32 -9.68
CA GLN A 123 -13.34 20.60 -10.57
C GLN A 123 -13.22 19.09 -10.42
N ALA A 124 -12.00 18.56 -10.39
CA ALA A 124 -11.77 17.13 -10.17
C ALA A 124 -12.35 16.65 -8.83
N ARG A 125 -12.12 17.42 -7.77
CA ARG A 125 -12.65 17.14 -6.43
C ARG A 125 -14.17 17.22 -6.38
N ALA A 126 -14.75 18.28 -6.93
CA ALA A 126 -16.20 18.47 -6.95
C ALA A 126 -16.91 17.36 -7.74
N ALA A 127 -16.33 16.97 -8.87
CA ALA A 127 -16.85 15.87 -9.69
C ALA A 127 -16.70 14.51 -8.99
N ALA A 128 -15.60 14.25 -8.30
CA ALA A 128 -15.40 13.02 -7.55
C ALA A 128 -16.48 12.79 -6.47
N HIS A 129 -16.95 13.87 -5.83
CA HIS A 129 -18.07 13.79 -4.89
C HIS A 129 -19.45 13.53 -5.54
N ARG A 130 -19.54 13.58 -6.86
CA ARG A 130 -20.76 13.24 -7.62
C ARG A 130 -20.76 11.82 -8.15
N VAL A 131 -19.61 11.15 -8.10
CA VAL A 131 -19.52 9.73 -8.43
C VAL A 131 -20.12 8.92 -7.30
N THR A 132 -21.08 8.07 -7.59
CA THR A 132 -21.62 7.09 -6.63
C THR A 132 -21.24 5.69 -7.05
N VAL A 133 -20.97 4.84 -6.05
CA VAL A 133 -20.49 3.47 -6.27
C VAL A 133 -21.41 2.51 -5.52
N ASP A 134 -21.93 1.53 -6.24
CA ASP A 134 -22.71 0.45 -5.67
C ASP A 134 -21.82 -0.74 -5.40
N TYR A 135 -21.96 -1.33 -4.22
CA TYR A 135 -21.11 -2.41 -3.73
C TYR A 135 -21.89 -3.67 -3.40
N ASP A 136 -21.29 -4.82 -3.68
CA ASP A 136 -21.60 -6.11 -3.05
C ASP A 136 -20.68 -6.27 -1.84
N GLU A 137 -21.15 -5.79 -0.67
CA GLU A 137 -20.36 -5.79 0.56
C GLU A 137 -20.33 -7.20 1.18
N ARG A 138 -19.15 -7.58 1.66
CA ARG A 138 -18.90 -8.84 2.34
C ARG A 138 -18.36 -8.62 3.75
N PRO A 139 -18.53 -9.60 4.65
CA PRO A 139 -17.94 -9.52 5.98
C PRO A 139 -16.42 -9.27 5.90
N ALA A 140 -15.96 -8.28 6.66
CA ALA A 140 -14.54 -7.96 6.78
C ALA A 140 -13.98 -8.49 8.08
N VAL A 141 -12.78 -9.07 8.00
CA VAL A 141 -12.02 -9.48 9.19
C VAL A 141 -11.42 -8.23 9.82
N LYS A 142 -11.81 -7.94 11.08
CA LYS A 142 -11.49 -6.68 11.76
C LYS A 142 -10.37 -6.82 12.79
N ASP A 143 -10.06 -8.03 13.21
CA ASP A 143 -9.02 -8.28 14.20
C ASP A 143 -8.07 -9.41 13.79
N LEU A 144 -6.88 -9.40 14.39
CA LEU A 144 -5.81 -10.35 14.09
C LEU A 144 -6.20 -11.79 14.46
N GLN A 145 -6.90 -12.00 15.57
CA GLN A 145 -7.24 -13.34 16.03
C GLN A 145 -8.26 -14.00 15.10
N GLU A 146 -9.27 -13.25 14.68
CA GLU A 146 -10.22 -13.70 13.68
C GLU A 146 -9.52 -13.95 12.34
N GLY A 147 -8.60 -13.07 11.95
CA GLY A 147 -7.79 -13.23 10.74
C GLY A 147 -6.98 -14.53 10.74
N LEU A 148 -6.33 -14.85 11.84
CA LEU A 148 -5.57 -16.09 12.01
C LEU A 148 -6.49 -17.33 11.98
N ARG A 149 -7.68 -17.23 12.58
CA ARG A 149 -8.66 -18.32 12.59
C ARG A 149 -9.22 -18.63 11.19
N VAL A 150 -9.47 -17.58 10.39
CA VAL A 150 -10.14 -17.71 9.07
C VAL A 150 -9.10 -18.02 7.98
N ASN A 151 -7.96 -17.37 8.01
CA ASN A 151 -6.96 -17.41 6.93
C ASN A 151 -5.68 -18.19 7.28
N GLY A 152 -5.54 -18.61 8.55
CA GLY A 152 -4.30 -19.18 9.05
C GLY A 152 -3.16 -18.16 9.13
N THR A 153 -1.98 -18.61 9.49
CA THR A 153 -0.75 -17.82 9.39
C THR A 153 -0.35 -17.72 7.92
N ARG A 154 -0.37 -16.52 7.37
CA ARG A 154 0.33 -16.27 6.11
C ARG A 154 1.82 -16.21 6.41
N ASP A 155 2.56 -17.18 5.89
CA ASP A 155 4.00 -17.02 5.80
C ASP A 155 4.30 -15.82 4.92
N GLY A 156 4.88 -14.77 5.51
CA GLY A 156 5.13 -13.49 4.84
C GLY A 156 6.24 -13.54 3.78
N GLY A 157 6.23 -14.58 2.94
CA GLY A 157 7.28 -14.85 1.96
C GLY A 157 8.53 -15.45 2.63
N ALA A 158 9.48 -15.90 1.84
CA ALA A 158 10.73 -16.49 2.32
C ALA A 158 11.41 -15.57 3.35
N GLY A 159 11.23 -15.89 4.63
CA GLY A 159 11.88 -15.17 5.71
C GLY A 159 13.40 -15.22 5.49
N HIS A 160 14.07 -14.10 5.73
CA HIS A 160 15.53 -14.09 5.74
C HIS A 160 16.02 -14.87 6.98
N ASN A 161 16.20 -16.17 6.84
CA ASN A 161 16.82 -17.00 7.85
C ASN A 161 18.32 -17.04 7.60
N ARG A 162 19.09 -16.58 8.57
CA ARG A 162 20.54 -16.77 8.59
C ARG A 162 20.86 -17.94 9.51
N GLY A 163 21.33 -19.05 8.96
CA GLY A 163 21.57 -20.29 9.70
C GLY A 163 20.33 -21.21 9.76
N ASN A 164 20.35 -22.15 10.69
CA ASN A 164 19.24 -23.07 10.94
C ASN A 164 18.64 -22.77 12.33
N PRO A 165 17.58 -21.96 12.43
CA PRO A 165 17.00 -21.60 13.73
C PRO A 165 16.42 -22.81 14.46
N ASP A 166 15.82 -23.76 13.75
CA ASP A 166 15.21 -24.95 14.37
C ASP A 166 16.27 -25.84 15.04
N SER A 167 17.40 -26.08 14.38
CA SER A 167 18.53 -26.79 14.95
C SER A 167 19.12 -26.04 16.14
N ALA A 168 19.23 -24.73 16.07
CA ALA A 168 19.70 -23.90 17.17
C ALA A 168 18.76 -23.97 18.38
N PHE A 169 17.44 -23.94 18.16
CA PHE A 169 16.46 -24.13 19.22
C PHE A 169 16.54 -25.50 19.88
N GLN A 170 16.72 -26.58 19.09
CA GLN A 170 16.83 -27.95 19.61
C GLN A 170 18.12 -28.17 20.41
N SER A 171 19.22 -27.52 20.05
CA SER A 171 20.52 -27.64 20.68
C SER A 171 20.78 -26.65 21.82
N ALA A 172 19.88 -25.68 22.03
CA ALA A 172 20.05 -24.64 23.03
C ALA A 172 20.01 -25.23 24.47
N LYS A 173 21.06 -24.97 25.24
CA LYS A 173 21.13 -25.41 26.65
C LYS A 173 20.20 -24.63 27.57
N VAL A 174 19.83 -23.38 27.20
CA VAL A 174 18.96 -22.50 27.97
C VAL A 174 18.06 -21.74 27.03
N LEU A 175 16.75 -21.86 27.21
CA LEU A 175 15.74 -21.08 26.53
C LEU A 175 15.16 -20.08 27.52
N ARG A 176 15.31 -18.77 27.25
CA ARG A 176 14.64 -17.71 28.02
C ARG A 176 13.52 -17.14 27.20
N LEU A 177 12.28 -17.47 27.57
CA LEU A 177 11.08 -16.85 26.98
C LEU A 177 10.74 -15.59 27.77
N ARG A 178 10.79 -14.41 27.14
CA ARG A 178 10.20 -13.20 27.72
C ARG A 178 8.72 -13.17 27.32
N LYS A 179 7.84 -13.28 28.31
CA LYS A 179 6.44 -12.92 28.11
C LYS A 179 6.36 -11.40 27.90
N HIS A 180 6.04 -10.97 26.68
CA HIS A 180 5.55 -9.60 26.51
C HIS A 180 4.11 -9.58 27.03
N SER A 181 3.78 -8.56 27.83
CA SER A 181 2.45 -8.31 28.37
C SER A 181 1.48 -7.73 27.33
N GLY A 182 1.67 -8.07 26.07
CA GLY A 182 0.72 -7.82 24.98
C GLY A 182 0.00 -9.12 24.67
N SER A 183 -1.26 -9.06 24.39
CA SER A 183 -2.24 -10.15 24.22
C SER A 183 -1.99 -11.14 23.07
N GLY A 184 -0.78 -11.24 22.56
CA GLY A 184 -0.35 -12.23 21.58
C GLY A 184 0.57 -13.26 22.25
N GLN A 185 0.05 -14.44 22.53
CA GLN A 185 0.87 -15.56 22.99
C GLN A 185 1.60 -16.11 21.75
N PRO A 186 2.96 -16.07 21.70
CA PRO A 186 3.65 -16.75 20.61
C PRO A 186 3.39 -18.27 20.70
N PRO A 187 3.40 -19.00 19.58
CA PRO A 187 3.25 -20.42 19.59
C PRO A 187 4.29 -21.04 20.54
N GLN A 188 3.84 -21.86 21.46
CA GLN A 188 4.73 -22.55 22.38
C GLN A 188 5.56 -23.57 21.59
N PRO A 189 6.89 -23.55 21.67
CA PRO A 189 7.69 -24.65 21.12
C PRO A 189 7.33 -25.93 21.85
N ALA A 190 7.05 -26.99 21.11
CA ALA A 190 6.86 -28.33 21.67
C ALA A 190 8.14 -28.73 22.38
N GLY A 191 8.07 -28.83 23.71
CA GLY A 191 9.16 -29.31 24.56
C GLY A 191 9.72 -28.26 25.50
N GLN A 192 9.11 -28.14 26.68
CA GLN A 192 9.78 -27.57 27.83
C GLN A 192 10.86 -28.56 28.31
N ARG A 193 12.12 -28.13 28.26
CA ARG A 193 13.13 -28.69 29.17
C ARG A 193 13.58 -27.57 30.11
N VAL A 194 13.31 -27.76 31.36
CA VAL A 194 13.81 -26.96 32.48
C VAL A 194 15.30 -27.25 32.67
#